data_ff90be45413ca4ab3303dc2387ef3a6d
#
_entry.id   ff90be45413ca4ab3303dc2387ef3a6d
#
_cell.length_a   1.000
_cell.length_b   1.000
_cell.length_c   1.000
_cell.angle_alpha   90.00
_cell.angle_beta   90.00
_cell.angle_gamma   90.00
#
_symmetry.space_group_name_H-M   'P 1'
#
loop_
_entity.id
_entity.type
_entity.pdbx_description
1 polymer ?
#
loop_
_entity_poly.entity_id
_entity_poly.type
_entity_poly.pdbx_seq_one_letter_code
_entity_poly.pdbx_strand_id
1 'polypeptide(L)'
;MALILGIDPGSRITGFGIVRHAAGRQEYVTSGCIRVGDGAFPERLQKIFHYLSELIGQYQPDVVSIEQVFMARNPDSALKLGQARGAAIVAAVNAGLAVHEYSARQVKQAVVGTGAADKKQVQHMVTQLLGLGGTPQADAADALAIALCHAHMSGVQQQLGNAALSMHAGRVRRR
;
A
#
# COMPACT_ATOMS: atom_id res chain seq x y z
N MET A 1 7.07 -15.57 -2.40
CA MET A 1 5.69 -15.15 -2.76
C MET A 1 5.18 -14.36 -1.58
N ALA A 2 4.68 -13.16 -1.81
CA ALA A 2 4.15 -12.31 -0.74
C ALA A 2 2.77 -11.75 -1.14
N LEU A 3 1.84 -11.72 -0.19
CA LEU A 3 0.54 -11.08 -0.31
C LEU A 3 0.60 -9.72 0.38
N ILE A 4 0.42 -8.66 -0.38
CA ILE A 4 0.63 -7.28 0.05
C ILE A 4 -0.71 -6.57 0.15
N LEU A 5 -1.04 -6.04 1.32
CA LEU A 5 -2.19 -5.17 1.53
C LEU A 5 -1.73 -3.70 1.44
N GLY A 6 -2.16 -3.02 0.40
CA GLY A 6 -2.02 -1.57 0.26
C GLY A 6 -3.21 -0.84 0.88
N ILE A 7 -2.94 0.24 1.60
CA ILE A 7 -3.97 1.06 2.25
C ILE A 7 -3.75 2.53 1.89
N ASP A 8 -4.79 3.16 1.33
CA ASP A 8 -4.90 4.61 1.18
C ASP A 8 -5.84 5.16 2.27
N PRO A 9 -5.29 5.69 3.38
CA PRO A 9 -6.09 6.09 4.52
C PRO A 9 -6.87 7.37 4.24
N GLY A 10 -8.14 7.37 4.55
CA GLY A 10 -9.00 8.54 4.46
C GLY A 10 -10.02 8.60 5.58
N SER A 11 -10.32 9.81 6.08
CA SER A 11 -11.23 10.00 7.21
C SER A 11 -12.72 9.81 6.89
N ARG A 12 -13.09 9.66 5.63
CA ARG A 12 -14.45 9.35 5.14
C ARG A 12 -14.49 8.09 4.31
N ILE A 13 -13.44 7.88 3.51
CA ILE A 13 -13.26 6.71 2.66
C ILE A 13 -11.81 6.28 2.82
N THR A 14 -11.59 5.02 3.13
CA THR A 14 -10.27 4.38 3.14
C THR A 14 -10.22 3.38 2.01
N GLY A 15 -9.30 3.56 1.07
CA GLY A 15 -9.04 2.59 0.01
C GLY A 15 -8.23 1.40 0.53
N PHE A 16 -8.52 0.21 0.00
CA PHE A 16 -7.68 -0.97 0.18
C PHE A 16 -7.46 -1.69 -1.14
N GLY A 17 -6.31 -2.33 -1.28
CA GLY A 17 -5.97 -3.16 -2.43
C GLY A 17 -5.01 -4.28 -2.05
N ILE A 18 -5.31 -5.50 -2.48
CA ILE A 18 -4.47 -6.67 -2.19
C ILE A 18 -3.87 -7.17 -3.51
N VAL A 19 -2.55 -7.28 -3.52
CA VAL A 19 -1.74 -7.74 -4.65
C VAL A 19 -0.86 -8.89 -4.21
N ARG A 20 -0.85 -9.96 -5.01
CA ARG A 20 0.11 -11.06 -4.85
C ARG A 20 1.37 -10.77 -5.66
N HIS A 21 2.51 -10.80 -5.01
CA HIS A 21 3.82 -10.67 -5.67
C HIS A 21 4.57 -12.01 -5.64
N ALA A 22 4.84 -12.57 -6.82
CA ALA A 22 5.57 -13.82 -6.96
C ALA A 22 6.44 -13.81 -8.21
N ALA A 23 7.71 -14.17 -8.08
CA ALA A 23 8.66 -14.30 -9.20
C ALA A 23 8.68 -13.07 -10.15
N GLY A 24 8.60 -11.88 -9.59
CA GLY A 24 8.59 -10.61 -10.37
C GLY A 24 7.25 -10.27 -11.03
N ARG A 25 6.20 -11.07 -10.83
CA ARG A 25 4.85 -10.82 -11.33
C ARG A 25 3.94 -10.31 -10.21
N GLN A 26 3.04 -9.40 -10.56
CA GLN A 26 2.01 -8.89 -9.67
C GLN A 26 0.64 -9.37 -10.17
N GLU A 27 -0.13 -9.97 -9.27
CA GLU A 27 -1.47 -10.46 -9.57
C GLU A 27 -2.48 -9.74 -8.68
N TYR A 28 -3.57 -9.27 -9.26
CA TYR A 28 -4.69 -8.70 -8.54
C TYR A 28 -5.41 -9.77 -7.72
N VAL A 29 -5.70 -9.48 -6.45
CA VAL A 29 -6.52 -10.33 -5.60
C VAL A 29 -7.88 -9.69 -5.34
N THR A 30 -7.88 -8.50 -4.76
CA THR A 30 -9.11 -7.73 -4.49
C THR A 30 -8.77 -6.27 -4.24
N SER A 31 -9.77 -5.40 -4.36
CA SER A 31 -9.67 -4.00 -3.94
C SER A 31 -11.04 -3.42 -3.65
N GLY A 32 -11.08 -2.33 -2.90
CA GLY A 32 -12.34 -1.66 -2.60
C GLY A 32 -12.16 -0.43 -1.73
N CYS A 33 -13.29 0.09 -1.25
CA CYS A 33 -13.35 1.28 -0.43
C CYS A 33 -14.18 1.03 0.83
N ILE A 34 -13.59 1.29 1.99
CA ILE A 34 -14.25 1.29 3.29
C ILE A 34 -14.90 2.66 3.47
N ARG A 35 -16.23 2.71 3.41
CA ARG A 35 -17.01 3.93 3.60
C ARG A 35 -17.49 4.01 5.04
N VAL A 36 -16.97 4.96 5.82
CA VAL A 36 -17.27 5.06 7.26
C VAL A 36 -18.44 5.98 7.59
N GLY A 37 -18.97 6.69 6.59
CA GLY A 37 -20.12 7.58 6.74
C GLY A 37 -19.84 8.87 7.48
N ASP A 38 -20.92 9.51 7.98
CA ASP A 38 -20.91 10.85 8.61
C ASP A 38 -21.13 10.79 10.13
N GLY A 39 -20.99 9.64 10.78
CA GLY A 39 -21.11 9.45 12.23
C GLY A 39 -20.03 10.19 13.03
N ALA A 40 -20.10 10.10 14.36
CA ALA A 40 -19.08 10.68 15.23
C ALA A 40 -17.68 10.18 14.86
N PHE A 41 -16.70 11.07 14.96
CA PHE A 41 -15.36 10.77 14.45
C PHE A 41 -14.71 9.53 15.09
N PRO A 42 -14.85 9.28 16.42
CA PRO A 42 -14.35 8.05 17.04
C PRO A 42 -15.00 6.77 16.46
N GLU A 43 -16.30 6.80 16.15
CA GLU A 43 -17.01 5.66 15.53
C GLU A 43 -16.48 5.38 14.11
N ARG A 44 -16.10 6.43 13.39
CA ARG A 44 -15.48 6.29 12.06
C ARG A 44 -14.11 5.62 12.14
N LEU A 45 -13.30 5.97 13.15
CA LEU A 45 -12.01 5.33 13.41
C LEU A 45 -12.19 3.85 13.79
N GLN A 46 -13.19 3.55 14.63
CA GLN A 46 -13.55 2.18 14.99
C GLN A 46 -13.94 1.35 13.76
N LYS A 47 -14.73 1.92 12.83
CA LYS A 47 -15.09 1.25 11.58
C LYS A 47 -13.86 0.96 10.71
N ILE A 48 -12.94 1.93 10.56
CA ILE A 48 -11.69 1.71 9.81
C ILE A 48 -10.92 0.54 10.40
N PHE A 49 -10.69 0.56 11.71
CA PHE A 49 -9.99 -0.51 12.42
C PHE A 49 -10.67 -1.87 12.23
N HIS A 50 -11.98 -1.94 12.44
CA HIS A 50 -12.77 -3.17 12.35
C HIS A 50 -12.71 -3.78 10.94
N TYR A 51 -13.05 -3.02 9.90
CA TYR A 51 -13.03 -3.51 8.52
C TYR A 51 -11.65 -3.94 8.06
N LEU A 52 -10.59 -3.20 8.44
CA LEU A 52 -9.23 -3.61 8.11
C LEU A 52 -8.82 -4.88 8.85
N SER A 53 -9.23 -5.04 10.12
CA SER A 53 -8.99 -6.27 10.89
C SER A 53 -9.70 -7.47 10.26
N GLU A 54 -10.94 -7.29 9.77
CA GLU A 54 -11.67 -8.34 9.03
C GLU A 54 -10.97 -8.71 7.72
N LEU A 55 -10.54 -7.72 6.93
CA LEU A 55 -9.78 -7.94 5.69
C LEU A 55 -8.48 -8.70 5.96
N ILE A 56 -7.74 -8.30 7.00
CA ILE A 56 -6.51 -8.97 7.40
C ILE A 56 -6.78 -10.42 7.82
N GLY A 57 -7.83 -10.65 8.60
CA GLY A 57 -8.23 -12.00 9.02
C GLY A 57 -8.67 -12.88 7.85
N GLN A 58 -9.39 -12.31 6.88
CA GLN A 58 -9.90 -13.03 5.71
C GLN A 58 -8.81 -13.38 4.70
N TYR A 59 -7.94 -12.42 4.35
CA TYR A 59 -6.96 -12.59 3.28
C TYR A 59 -5.58 -12.99 3.77
N GLN A 60 -5.26 -12.79 5.05
CA GLN A 60 -3.99 -13.12 5.69
C GLN A 60 -2.77 -12.58 4.89
N PRO A 61 -2.70 -11.24 4.67
CA PRO A 61 -1.56 -10.65 3.98
C PRO A 61 -0.28 -10.87 4.77
N ASP A 62 0.86 -10.94 4.07
CA ASP A 62 2.18 -11.08 4.70
C ASP A 62 2.69 -9.71 5.21
N VAL A 63 2.22 -8.62 4.60
CA VAL A 63 2.73 -7.27 4.87
C VAL A 63 1.69 -6.22 4.50
N VAL A 64 1.75 -5.08 5.20
CA VAL A 64 0.95 -3.89 4.90
C VAL A 64 1.85 -2.79 4.35
N SER A 65 1.36 -2.11 3.32
CA SER A 65 1.93 -0.88 2.79
C SER A 65 0.91 0.25 2.88
N ILE A 66 1.34 1.44 3.30
CA ILE A 66 0.45 2.58 3.54
C ILE A 66 1.09 3.88 3.06
N GLU A 67 0.26 4.84 2.61
CA GLU A 67 0.77 6.14 2.21
C GLU A 67 1.20 6.98 3.42
N GLN A 68 2.36 7.66 3.28
CA GLN A 68 2.79 8.70 4.20
C GLN A 68 1.94 9.94 3.98
N VAL A 69 1.36 10.45 5.06
CA VAL A 69 0.59 11.69 5.03
C VAL A 69 1.50 12.86 5.38
N PHE A 70 1.57 13.84 4.47
CA PHE A 70 2.17 15.16 4.75
C PHE A 70 1.08 16.17 5.09
N MET A 71 1.48 17.27 5.73
CA MET A 71 0.57 18.34 6.17
C MET A 71 -0.32 18.82 5.00
N ALA A 72 -1.64 18.67 5.14
CA ALA A 72 -2.60 19.27 4.25
C ALA A 72 -2.71 20.79 4.53
N ARG A 73 -3.23 21.53 3.56
CA ARG A 73 -3.47 22.98 3.71
C ARG A 73 -4.44 23.32 4.86
N ASN A 74 -5.31 22.39 5.23
CA ASN A 74 -6.25 22.53 6.33
C ASN A 74 -5.81 21.65 7.51
N PRO A 75 -5.43 22.24 8.68
CA PRO A 75 -4.97 21.49 9.85
C PRO A 75 -5.99 20.48 10.39
N ASP A 76 -7.28 20.83 10.43
CA ASP A 76 -8.33 19.89 10.90
C ASP A 76 -8.43 18.64 10.02
N SER A 77 -8.36 18.83 8.71
CA SER A 77 -8.34 17.70 7.77
C SER A 77 -7.08 16.84 7.93
N ALA A 78 -5.93 17.47 8.17
CA ALA A 78 -4.67 16.76 8.41
C ALA A 78 -4.72 15.93 9.69
N LEU A 79 -5.26 16.48 10.78
CA LEU A 79 -5.43 15.76 12.04
C LEU A 79 -6.37 14.57 11.88
N LYS A 80 -7.53 14.74 11.24
CA LYS A 80 -8.48 13.65 10.98
C LYS A 80 -7.87 12.55 10.10
N LEU A 81 -7.09 12.94 9.10
CA LEU A 81 -6.40 11.99 8.22
C LEU A 81 -5.31 11.22 8.99
N GLY A 82 -4.51 11.90 9.81
CA GLY A 82 -3.50 11.27 10.66
C GLY A 82 -4.11 10.26 11.64
N GLN A 83 -5.27 10.57 12.23
CA GLN A 83 -5.98 9.65 13.13
C GLN A 83 -6.55 8.46 12.38
N ALA A 84 -7.15 8.65 11.19
CA ALA A 84 -7.62 7.56 10.33
C ALA A 84 -6.47 6.62 9.93
N ARG A 85 -5.33 7.20 9.55
CA ARG A 85 -4.10 6.45 9.26
C ARG A 85 -3.60 5.69 10.49
N GLY A 86 -3.62 6.30 11.67
CA GLY A 86 -3.28 5.64 12.93
C GLY A 86 -4.15 4.41 13.21
N ALA A 87 -5.47 4.51 13.00
CA ALA A 87 -6.38 3.37 13.14
C ALA A 87 -6.03 2.22 12.17
N ALA A 88 -5.65 2.55 10.92
CA ALA A 88 -5.23 1.55 9.93
C ALA A 88 -3.91 0.87 10.32
N ILE A 89 -2.92 1.62 10.82
CA ILE A 89 -1.64 1.08 11.29
C ILE A 89 -1.87 0.16 12.49
N VAL A 90 -2.69 0.58 13.46
CA VAL A 90 -2.99 -0.23 14.66
C VAL A 90 -3.66 -1.55 14.28
N ALA A 91 -4.58 -1.56 13.29
CA ALA A 91 -5.18 -2.80 12.80
C ALA A 91 -4.12 -3.79 12.26
N ALA A 92 -3.15 -3.29 11.47
CA ALA A 92 -2.07 -4.09 10.93
C ALA A 92 -1.11 -4.62 12.03
N VAL A 93 -0.64 -3.73 12.91
CA VAL A 93 0.31 -4.09 13.98
C VAL A 93 -0.33 -5.03 14.99
N ASN A 94 -1.61 -4.86 15.32
CA ASN A 94 -2.34 -5.76 16.23
C ASN A 94 -2.47 -7.18 15.65
N ALA A 95 -2.42 -7.33 14.33
CA ALA A 95 -2.37 -8.62 13.65
C ALA A 95 -0.93 -9.15 13.47
N GLY A 96 0.09 -8.49 14.01
CA GLY A 96 1.49 -8.89 13.90
C GLY A 96 2.14 -8.58 12.55
N LEU A 97 1.51 -7.75 11.70
CA LEU A 97 2.03 -7.44 10.37
C LEU A 97 3.02 -6.28 10.40
N ALA A 98 4.09 -6.40 9.60
CA ALA A 98 4.98 -5.29 9.32
C ALA A 98 4.27 -4.23 8.46
N VAL A 99 4.50 -2.95 8.77
CA VAL A 99 3.93 -1.81 8.03
C VAL A 99 5.05 -1.04 7.35
N HIS A 100 4.96 -0.91 6.03
CA HIS A 100 5.89 -0.11 5.21
C HIS A 100 5.20 1.14 4.71
N GLU A 101 5.91 2.25 4.77
CA GLU A 101 5.36 3.57 4.45
C GLU A 101 6.00 4.13 3.17
N TYR A 102 5.19 4.68 2.29
CA TYR A 102 5.64 5.27 1.03
C TYR A 102 5.04 6.66 0.82
N SER A 103 5.87 7.61 0.39
CA SER A 103 5.38 8.92 -0.02
C SER A 103 4.60 8.83 -1.34
N ALA A 104 3.67 9.76 -1.58
CA ALA A 104 2.93 9.87 -2.84
C ALA A 104 3.87 9.92 -4.06
N ARG A 105 5.03 10.59 -3.93
CA ARG A 105 6.05 10.64 -4.98
C ARG A 105 6.66 9.28 -5.28
N GLN A 106 6.98 8.48 -4.25
CA GLN A 106 7.52 7.12 -4.42
C GLN A 106 6.51 6.21 -5.09
N VAL A 107 5.22 6.28 -4.67
CA VAL A 107 4.14 5.50 -5.28
C VAL A 107 4.01 5.83 -6.77
N LYS A 108 3.93 7.11 -7.13
CA LYS A 108 3.87 7.56 -8.53
C LYS A 108 5.08 7.11 -9.34
N GLN A 109 6.27 7.28 -8.79
CA GLN A 109 7.52 6.85 -9.45
C GLN A 109 7.54 5.34 -9.70
N ALA A 110 7.10 4.53 -8.75
CA ALA A 110 7.09 3.07 -8.86
C ALA A 110 6.06 2.57 -9.90
N VAL A 111 4.90 3.23 -10.01
CA VAL A 111 3.78 2.76 -10.85
C VAL A 111 3.84 3.37 -12.27
N VAL A 112 4.17 4.65 -12.39
CA VAL A 112 4.14 5.40 -13.67
C VAL A 112 5.54 5.68 -14.22
N GLY A 113 6.59 5.53 -13.40
CA GLY A 113 7.96 5.88 -13.78
C GLY A 113 8.31 7.37 -13.54
N THR A 114 7.36 8.18 -13.08
CA THR A 114 7.58 9.60 -12.75
C THR A 114 6.80 9.99 -11.50
N GLY A 115 7.47 10.71 -10.57
CA GLY A 115 6.83 11.21 -9.35
C GLY A 115 5.86 12.38 -9.57
N ALA A 116 5.82 12.94 -10.78
CA ALA A 116 4.93 14.05 -11.16
C ALA A 116 3.59 13.59 -11.78
N ALA A 117 3.36 12.27 -11.90
CA ALA A 117 2.15 11.71 -12.49
C ALA A 117 0.87 12.23 -11.80
N ASP A 118 -0.18 12.47 -12.60
CA ASP A 118 -1.50 12.78 -12.08
C ASP A 118 -2.27 11.52 -11.65
N LYS A 119 -3.42 11.70 -10.97
CA LYS A 119 -4.23 10.58 -10.48
C LYS A 119 -4.78 9.70 -11.60
N LYS A 120 -5.14 10.26 -12.74
CA LYS A 120 -5.67 9.48 -13.87
C LYS A 120 -4.59 8.59 -14.49
N GLN A 121 -3.36 9.09 -14.57
CA GLN A 121 -2.21 8.30 -15.03
C GLN A 121 -1.92 7.13 -14.09
N VAL A 122 -1.94 7.36 -12.76
CA VAL A 122 -1.77 6.29 -11.78
C VAL A 122 -2.87 5.24 -11.92
N GLN A 123 -4.13 5.66 -11.96
CA GLN A 123 -5.30 4.77 -12.10
C GLN A 123 -5.23 3.94 -13.40
N HIS A 124 -4.85 4.57 -14.51
CA HIS A 124 -4.64 3.89 -15.80
C HIS A 124 -3.52 2.84 -15.70
N MET A 125 -2.38 3.20 -15.15
CA MET A 125 -1.23 2.29 -15.02
C MET A 125 -1.53 1.11 -14.08
N VAL A 126 -2.23 1.33 -12.97
CA VAL A 126 -2.70 0.26 -12.08
C VAL A 126 -3.59 -0.72 -12.84
N THR A 127 -4.53 -0.21 -13.65
CA THR A 127 -5.42 -1.03 -14.47
C THR A 127 -4.62 -1.89 -15.46
N GLN A 128 -3.60 -1.33 -16.12
CA GLN A 128 -2.75 -2.04 -17.07
C GLN A 128 -1.83 -3.08 -16.39
N LEU A 129 -1.13 -2.67 -15.32
CA LEU A 129 -0.16 -3.54 -14.63
C LEU A 129 -0.82 -4.78 -14.00
N LEU A 130 -2.06 -4.63 -13.53
CA LEU A 130 -2.81 -5.73 -12.92
C LEU A 130 -3.79 -6.41 -13.88
N GLY A 131 -3.86 -6.00 -15.15
CA GLY A 131 -4.74 -6.59 -16.16
C GLY A 131 -6.22 -6.52 -15.78
N LEU A 132 -6.67 -5.42 -15.16
CA LEU A 132 -8.05 -5.31 -14.67
C LEU A 132 -9.04 -5.13 -15.84
N GLY A 133 -10.18 -5.81 -15.78
CA GLY A 133 -11.25 -5.69 -16.78
C GLY A 133 -12.02 -4.37 -16.73
N GLY A 134 -11.71 -3.46 -15.80
CA GLY A 134 -12.31 -2.14 -15.65
C GLY A 134 -11.49 -1.25 -14.71
N THR A 135 -11.78 0.04 -14.74
CA THR A 135 -11.09 1.03 -13.91
C THR A 135 -11.59 0.97 -12.46
N PRO A 136 -10.74 0.70 -11.46
CA PRO A 136 -11.16 0.68 -10.06
C PRO A 136 -11.54 2.08 -9.57
N GLN A 137 -12.31 2.18 -8.47
CA GLN A 137 -12.58 3.46 -7.81
C GLN A 137 -11.26 4.14 -7.41
N ALA A 138 -11.23 5.48 -7.37
CA ALA A 138 -10.00 6.24 -7.17
C ALA A 138 -9.22 5.82 -5.91
N ASP A 139 -9.89 5.75 -4.74
CA ASP A 139 -9.23 5.37 -3.49
C ASP A 139 -8.74 3.90 -3.51
N ALA A 140 -9.46 3.00 -4.18
CA ALA A 140 -9.04 1.62 -4.39
C ALA A 140 -7.84 1.53 -5.34
N ALA A 141 -7.79 2.36 -6.38
CA ALA A 141 -6.65 2.44 -7.30
C ALA A 141 -5.41 2.99 -6.59
N ASP A 142 -5.57 4.02 -5.75
CA ASP A 142 -4.48 4.58 -4.95
C ASP A 142 -3.93 3.51 -3.99
N ALA A 143 -4.79 2.72 -3.33
CA ALA A 143 -4.37 1.61 -2.47
C ALA A 143 -3.65 0.49 -3.24
N LEU A 144 -4.13 0.11 -4.43
CA LEU A 144 -3.43 -0.83 -5.30
C LEU A 144 -2.07 -0.30 -5.76
N ALA A 145 -1.96 1.00 -6.06
CA ALA A 145 -0.68 1.64 -6.40
C ALA A 145 0.33 1.57 -5.25
N ILE A 146 -0.13 1.73 -4.00
CA ILE A 146 0.70 1.60 -2.80
C ILE A 146 1.20 0.16 -2.64
N ALA A 147 0.34 -0.85 -2.87
CA ALA A 147 0.75 -2.26 -2.85
C ALA A 147 1.78 -2.59 -3.94
N LEU A 148 1.58 -2.09 -5.17
CA LEU A 148 2.53 -2.23 -6.28
C LEU A 148 3.87 -1.55 -5.99
N CYS A 149 3.86 -0.38 -5.36
CA CYS A 149 5.06 0.31 -4.92
C CYS A 149 5.88 -0.58 -3.98
N HIS A 150 5.24 -1.19 -2.98
CA HIS A 150 5.93 -2.13 -2.07
C HIS A 150 6.49 -3.34 -2.82
N ALA A 151 5.74 -3.94 -3.74
CA ALA A 151 6.20 -5.07 -4.55
C ALA A 151 7.47 -4.74 -5.33
N HIS A 152 7.53 -3.57 -5.96
CA HIS A 152 8.70 -3.11 -6.69
C HIS A 152 9.90 -2.84 -5.78
N MET A 153 9.70 -2.14 -4.67
CA MET A 153 10.77 -1.78 -3.73
C MET A 153 11.37 -3.01 -3.04
N SER A 154 10.56 -3.96 -2.62
CA SER A 154 11.02 -5.22 -2.01
C SER A 154 11.80 -6.10 -3.00
N GLY A 155 11.38 -6.15 -4.26
CA GLY A 155 12.10 -6.83 -5.34
C GLY A 155 13.50 -6.26 -5.58
N VAL A 156 13.62 -4.95 -5.60
CA VAL A 156 14.92 -4.25 -5.74
C VAL A 156 15.83 -4.53 -4.54
N GLN A 157 15.30 -4.49 -3.32
CA GLN A 157 16.08 -4.80 -2.11
C GLN A 157 16.60 -6.24 -2.10
N GLN A 158 15.79 -7.21 -2.52
CA GLN A 158 16.24 -8.60 -2.65
C GLN A 158 17.35 -8.78 -3.68
N GLN A 159 17.24 -8.12 -4.84
CA GLN A 159 18.26 -8.17 -5.88
C GLN A 159 19.60 -7.56 -5.41
N LEU A 160 19.55 -6.41 -4.73
CA LEU A 160 20.74 -5.76 -4.17
C LEU A 160 21.39 -6.60 -3.05
N GLY A 161 20.59 -7.20 -2.18
CA GLY A 161 21.06 -8.12 -1.13
C GLY A 161 21.76 -9.34 -1.73
N ASN A 162 21.19 -9.96 -2.74
CA ASN A 162 21.78 -11.11 -3.44
C ASN A 162 23.07 -10.74 -4.19
N ALA A 163 23.11 -9.55 -4.81
CA ALA A 163 24.32 -9.05 -5.47
C ALA A 163 25.46 -8.80 -4.48
N ALA A 164 25.16 -8.21 -3.33
CA ALA A 164 26.14 -7.99 -2.27
C ALA A 164 26.72 -9.30 -1.70
N LEU A 165 25.88 -10.31 -1.49
CA LEU A 165 26.29 -11.63 -1.04
C LEU A 165 27.17 -12.34 -2.07
N SER A 166 26.86 -12.24 -3.37
CA SER A 166 27.67 -12.82 -4.45
C SER A 166 29.06 -12.18 -4.56
N MET A 167 29.16 -10.87 -4.35
CA MET A 167 30.45 -10.15 -4.31
C MET A 167 31.34 -10.57 -3.12
N HIS A 168 30.73 -10.85 -1.95
CA HIS A 168 31.46 -11.37 -0.79
C HIS A 168 31.94 -12.81 -1.00
N ALA A 169 31.11 -13.67 -1.56
CA ALA A 169 31.46 -15.06 -1.86
C ALA A 169 32.60 -15.18 -2.92
N GLY A 170 32.63 -14.25 -3.89
CA GLY A 170 33.70 -14.19 -4.88
C GLY A 170 35.07 -13.76 -4.34
N ARG A 171 35.12 -13.01 -3.23
CA ARG A 171 36.35 -12.57 -2.58
C ARG A 171 37.04 -13.64 -1.71
N VAL A 172 36.28 -14.62 -1.22
CA VAL A 172 36.80 -15.70 -0.35
C VAL A 172 37.49 -16.82 -1.17
N ARG A 173 37.30 -16.89 -2.49
CA ARG A 173 37.93 -17.91 -3.37
C ARG A 173 39.31 -17.54 -3.94
N ARG A 174 39.88 -16.39 -3.56
CA ARG A 174 41.25 -15.97 -3.95
C ARG A 174 42.21 -15.91 -2.76
N ARG A 175 42.35 -17.00 -2.01
CA ARG A 175 43.51 -17.28 -1.14
C ARG A 175 43.89 -18.72 -1.27
#